data_2d38193a26811ce2c18b12510e0559e4
#
_entry.id   2d38193a26811ce2c18b12510e0559e4
#
_cell.length_a   1.000
_cell.length_b   1.000
_cell.length_c   1.000
_cell.angle_alpha   90.00
_cell.angle_beta   90.00
_cell.angle_gamma   90.00
#
_symmetry.space_group_name_H-M   'P 1'
#
loop_
_entity.id
_entity.type
_entity.pdbx_description
1 polymer ?
#
loop_
_entity_poly.entity_id
_entity_poly.type
_entity_poly.pdbx_seq_one_letter_code
_entity_poly.pdbx_strand_id
1 'polypeptide(L)'
;MAKPSRTSLFAAATMWDAATVAEILSLAPELVEASDPQGRTALHRACAIKPDSVPELAESDGIETVTTLLDAGANLEREVPMNEDEGDFRATPLWYAVARGENLPLVKFLLQRGANASYSLWAAVWRDDDLVCRALLKSKPELNLRAHAETPIFYAARLKRLKTLDLLIKAGADPSIVDSAGRDAVDIARARRLPKEIVDRLEHLKNSLQASRTCLQTSANQRK
;
A
#
# COMPACT_ATOMS: atom_id res chain seq x y z
N MET A 1 -15.73 -15.05 30.63
CA MET A 1 -14.67 -15.02 29.59
C MET A 1 -15.17 -15.74 28.36
N ALA A 2 -15.06 -15.10 27.17
CA ALA A 2 -15.42 -15.74 25.91
C ALA A 2 -14.39 -16.85 25.60
N LYS A 3 -14.85 -18.00 25.09
CA LYS A 3 -13.94 -19.09 24.68
C LYS A 3 -13.01 -18.58 23.59
N PRO A 4 -11.67 -18.78 23.69
CA PRO A 4 -10.73 -18.43 22.63
C PRO A 4 -11.16 -19.05 21.30
N SER A 5 -11.28 -18.20 20.27
CA SER A 5 -11.69 -18.61 18.93
C SER A 5 -11.26 -17.55 17.93
N ARG A 6 -11.17 -17.93 16.64
CA ARG A 6 -10.97 -16.95 15.55
C ARG A 6 -12.00 -15.82 15.59
N THR A 7 -13.28 -16.14 15.83
CA THR A 7 -14.34 -15.13 15.84
C THR A 7 -14.17 -14.13 16.98
N SER A 8 -13.83 -14.60 18.19
CA SER A 8 -13.59 -13.70 19.33
C SER A 8 -12.34 -12.84 19.11
N LEU A 9 -11.26 -13.41 18.55
CA LEU A 9 -10.05 -12.64 18.22
C LEU A 9 -10.34 -11.57 17.18
N PHE A 10 -11.09 -11.89 16.12
CA PHE A 10 -11.45 -10.93 15.08
C PHE A 10 -12.35 -9.80 15.60
N ALA A 11 -13.29 -10.13 16.48
CA ALA A 11 -14.13 -9.12 17.14
C ALA A 11 -13.28 -8.16 17.98
N ALA A 12 -12.41 -8.69 18.83
CA ALA A 12 -11.50 -7.87 19.64
C ALA A 12 -10.56 -7.01 18.78
N ALA A 13 -9.97 -7.56 17.71
CA ALA A 13 -9.11 -6.83 16.81
C ALA A 13 -9.86 -5.69 16.08
N THR A 14 -11.11 -5.92 15.67
CA THR A 14 -11.95 -4.92 15.01
C THR A 14 -12.36 -3.78 15.95
N MET A 15 -12.50 -4.07 17.25
CA MET A 15 -12.82 -3.08 18.28
C MET A 15 -11.58 -2.45 18.93
N TRP A 16 -10.39 -2.75 18.40
CA TRP A 16 -9.10 -2.35 18.96
C TRP A 16 -8.93 -2.64 20.45
N ASP A 17 -9.54 -3.75 20.92
CA ASP A 17 -9.44 -4.23 22.29
C ASP A 17 -8.14 -5.05 22.48
N ALA A 18 -7.04 -4.35 22.72
CA ALA A 18 -5.72 -4.92 22.89
C ALA A 18 -5.67 -5.91 24.08
N ALA A 19 -6.40 -5.64 25.17
CA ALA A 19 -6.41 -6.47 26.34
C ALA A 19 -7.06 -7.83 26.05
N THR A 20 -8.24 -7.83 25.38
CA THR A 20 -8.90 -9.09 24.97
C THR A 20 -8.09 -9.83 23.90
N VAL A 21 -7.42 -9.13 22.98
CA VAL A 21 -6.50 -9.75 22.02
C VAL A 21 -5.36 -10.47 22.75
N ALA A 22 -4.71 -9.81 23.72
CA ALA A 22 -3.63 -10.40 24.51
C ALA A 22 -4.11 -11.62 25.31
N GLU A 23 -5.27 -11.54 25.96
CA GLU A 23 -5.85 -12.68 26.71
C GLU A 23 -6.11 -13.88 25.79
N ILE A 24 -6.77 -13.66 24.64
CA ILE A 24 -7.05 -14.75 23.69
C ILE A 24 -5.78 -15.41 23.20
N LEU A 25 -4.77 -14.62 22.80
CA LEU A 25 -3.51 -15.14 22.26
C LEU A 25 -2.62 -15.78 23.34
N SER A 26 -2.76 -15.41 24.60
CA SER A 26 -2.09 -16.10 25.70
C SER A 26 -2.63 -17.52 25.93
N LEU A 27 -3.93 -17.73 25.65
CA LEU A 27 -4.61 -19.02 25.83
C LEU A 27 -4.58 -19.89 24.54
N ALA A 28 -4.50 -19.28 23.39
CA ALA A 28 -4.55 -19.94 22.08
C ALA A 28 -3.64 -19.18 21.06
N PRO A 29 -2.31 -19.26 21.21
CA PRO A 29 -1.36 -18.53 20.37
C PRO A 29 -1.45 -18.89 18.88
N GLU A 30 -1.88 -20.10 18.55
CA GLU A 30 -2.08 -20.56 17.18
C GLU A 30 -3.14 -19.75 16.41
N LEU A 31 -4.00 -18.99 17.11
CA LEU A 31 -5.03 -18.17 16.49
C LEU A 31 -4.45 -16.90 15.82
N VAL A 32 -3.21 -16.50 16.11
CA VAL A 32 -2.62 -15.25 15.59
C VAL A 32 -2.65 -15.18 14.06
N GLU A 33 -2.40 -16.30 13.38
CA GLU A 33 -2.46 -16.44 11.91
C GLU A 33 -3.77 -17.03 11.38
N ALA A 34 -4.76 -17.27 12.26
CA ALA A 34 -6.07 -17.72 11.80
C ALA A 34 -6.68 -16.70 10.84
N SER A 35 -7.23 -17.20 9.73
CA SER A 35 -7.76 -16.36 8.67
C SER A 35 -9.24 -16.62 8.38
N ASP A 36 -9.94 -15.63 7.84
CA ASP A 36 -11.27 -15.78 7.30
C ASP A 36 -11.25 -16.44 5.89
N PRO A 37 -12.40 -16.75 5.29
CA PRO A 37 -12.45 -17.34 3.95
C PRO A 37 -11.78 -16.52 2.86
N GLN A 38 -11.58 -15.20 3.08
CA GLN A 38 -10.86 -14.31 2.18
C GLN A 38 -9.35 -14.26 2.49
N GLY A 39 -8.87 -15.02 3.47
CA GLY A 39 -7.47 -15.04 3.88
C GLY A 39 -7.04 -13.94 4.86
N ARG A 40 -7.95 -13.07 5.31
CA ARG A 40 -7.63 -11.95 6.21
C ARG A 40 -7.46 -12.45 7.65
N THR A 41 -6.37 -12.04 8.29
CA THR A 41 -6.08 -12.31 9.72
C THR A 41 -6.63 -11.20 10.62
N ALA A 42 -6.50 -11.38 11.94
CA ALA A 42 -6.83 -10.35 12.92
C ALA A 42 -6.07 -9.04 12.66
N LEU A 43 -4.79 -9.11 12.21
CA LEU A 43 -3.99 -7.94 11.87
C LEU A 43 -4.58 -7.14 10.70
N HIS A 44 -5.05 -7.81 9.63
CA HIS A 44 -5.73 -7.14 8.53
C HIS A 44 -7.00 -6.41 9.00
N ARG A 45 -7.75 -7.05 9.90
CA ARG A 45 -8.99 -6.48 10.44
C ARG A 45 -8.73 -5.26 11.30
N ALA A 46 -7.75 -5.32 12.20
CA ALA A 46 -7.35 -4.17 13.01
C ALA A 46 -6.89 -2.99 12.13
N CYS A 47 -6.12 -3.28 11.06
CA CYS A 47 -5.64 -2.26 10.13
C CYS A 47 -6.74 -1.65 9.24
N ALA A 48 -7.84 -2.36 9.02
CA ALA A 48 -8.94 -1.91 8.15
C ALA A 48 -9.89 -0.90 8.81
N ILE A 49 -9.79 -0.69 10.12
CA ILE A 49 -10.70 0.19 10.87
C ILE A 49 -10.25 1.64 10.70
N LYS A 50 -11.22 2.47 10.33
CA LYS A 50 -11.04 3.91 10.24
C LYS A 50 -11.25 4.53 11.63
N PRO A 51 -10.30 5.35 12.13
CA PRO A 51 -10.53 6.15 13.33
C PRO A 51 -11.84 6.93 13.19
N ASP A 52 -12.51 7.16 14.28
CA ASP A 52 -13.80 7.88 14.34
C ASP A 52 -14.98 7.21 13.62
N SER A 53 -14.79 6.04 13.00
CA SER A 53 -15.91 5.32 12.35
C SER A 53 -16.86 4.65 13.35
N VAL A 54 -16.37 4.42 14.56
CA VAL A 54 -17.12 3.87 15.69
C VAL A 54 -16.90 4.81 16.86
N PRO A 55 -17.95 5.30 17.54
CA PRO A 55 -17.81 6.29 18.62
C PRO A 55 -16.86 5.88 19.73
N GLU A 56 -16.83 4.57 20.06
CA GLU A 56 -15.95 4.00 21.07
C GLU A 56 -14.46 4.03 20.70
N LEU A 57 -14.14 4.27 19.42
CA LEU A 57 -12.77 4.30 18.88
C LEU A 57 -12.32 5.72 18.49
N ALA A 58 -13.09 6.76 18.80
CA ALA A 58 -12.85 8.12 18.34
C ALA A 58 -11.49 8.71 18.76
N GLU A 59 -10.94 8.26 19.89
CA GLU A 59 -9.64 8.70 20.41
C GLU A 59 -8.53 7.65 20.23
N SER A 60 -8.83 6.56 19.51
CA SER A 60 -7.89 5.46 19.28
C SER A 60 -7.38 5.47 17.85
N ASP A 61 -6.11 5.11 17.67
CA ASP A 61 -5.49 4.86 16.37
C ASP A 61 -5.20 3.37 16.12
N GLY A 62 -5.57 2.50 17.03
CA GLY A 62 -5.39 1.06 16.93
C GLY A 62 -3.94 0.56 17.09
N ILE A 63 -2.98 1.42 17.35
CA ILE A 63 -1.55 1.04 17.42
C ILE A 63 -1.30 0.03 18.53
N GLU A 64 -1.94 0.15 19.69
CA GLU A 64 -1.78 -0.80 20.81
C GLU A 64 -2.22 -2.21 20.41
N THR A 65 -3.41 -2.35 19.80
CA THR A 65 -3.91 -3.64 19.33
C THR A 65 -3.01 -4.25 18.25
N VAL A 66 -2.57 -3.43 17.30
CA VAL A 66 -1.65 -3.89 16.24
C VAL A 66 -0.30 -4.29 16.84
N THR A 67 0.21 -3.56 17.83
CA THR A 67 1.43 -3.93 18.56
C THR A 67 1.26 -5.29 19.24
N THR A 68 0.16 -5.50 19.97
CA THR A 68 -0.15 -6.77 20.64
C THR A 68 -0.19 -7.96 19.65
N LEU A 69 -0.82 -7.76 18.48
CA LEU A 69 -0.85 -8.79 17.43
C LEU A 69 0.55 -9.10 16.87
N LEU A 70 1.34 -8.05 16.57
CA LEU A 70 2.70 -8.22 16.03
C LEU A 70 3.64 -8.88 17.05
N ASP A 71 3.55 -8.50 18.31
CA ASP A 71 4.37 -9.07 19.40
C ASP A 71 3.97 -10.54 19.71
N ALA A 72 2.72 -10.92 19.42
CA ALA A 72 2.26 -12.31 19.43
C ALA A 72 2.67 -13.11 18.18
N GLY A 73 3.38 -12.49 17.22
CA GLY A 73 3.91 -13.16 16.04
C GLY A 73 3.05 -13.05 14.77
N ALA A 74 2.08 -12.12 14.71
CA ALA A 74 1.33 -11.87 13.47
C ALA A 74 2.27 -11.46 12.34
N ASN A 75 2.11 -12.06 11.16
CA ASN A 75 2.92 -11.75 9.98
C ASN A 75 2.54 -10.38 9.40
N LEU A 76 3.47 -9.42 9.54
CA LEU A 76 3.33 -8.05 9.05
C LEU A 76 3.11 -7.97 7.52
N GLU A 77 3.67 -8.93 6.78
CA GLU A 77 3.62 -9.01 5.31
C GLU A 77 2.63 -10.08 4.82
N ARG A 78 1.72 -10.54 5.67
CA ARG A 78 0.70 -11.49 5.24
C ARG A 78 -0.10 -10.91 4.07
N GLU A 79 -0.05 -11.57 2.92
CA GLU A 79 -0.75 -11.17 1.72
C GLU A 79 -2.13 -11.81 1.63
N VAL A 80 -3.09 -11.04 1.16
CA VAL A 80 -4.44 -11.50 0.82
C VAL A 80 -4.66 -11.22 -0.67
N PRO A 81 -5.07 -12.20 -1.47
CA PRO A 81 -5.49 -11.92 -2.84
C PRO A 81 -6.68 -10.96 -2.80
N MET A 82 -6.68 -9.95 -3.65
CA MET A 82 -7.83 -9.07 -3.81
C MET A 82 -8.94 -9.85 -4.53
N ASN A 83 -9.55 -9.48 -5.57
CA ASN A 83 -10.54 -10.30 -6.27
C ASN A 83 -9.87 -11.14 -7.36
N GLU A 84 -10.50 -12.24 -7.77
CA GLU A 84 -10.00 -13.08 -8.88
C GLU A 84 -9.81 -12.27 -10.17
N ASP A 85 -10.65 -11.26 -10.41
CA ASP A 85 -10.56 -10.35 -11.56
C ASP A 85 -9.40 -9.33 -11.46
N GLU A 86 -8.79 -9.18 -10.29
CA GLU A 86 -7.73 -8.20 -10.02
C GLU A 86 -6.31 -8.80 -10.16
N GLY A 87 -6.20 -10.04 -10.60
CA GLY A 87 -4.93 -10.66 -10.99
C GLY A 87 -3.90 -10.72 -9.86
N ASP A 88 -2.71 -10.15 -10.10
CA ASP A 88 -1.55 -10.28 -9.21
C ASP A 88 -1.57 -9.34 -8.01
N PHE A 89 -2.64 -8.57 -7.80
CA PHE A 89 -2.69 -7.62 -6.71
C PHE A 89 -2.80 -8.32 -5.35
N ARG A 90 -1.92 -7.96 -4.42
CA ARG A 90 -1.87 -8.52 -3.06
C ARG A 90 -2.05 -7.41 -2.03
N ALA A 91 -2.99 -7.60 -1.12
CA ALA A 91 -3.24 -6.65 -0.04
C ALA A 91 -2.56 -7.13 1.25
N THR A 92 -1.68 -6.31 1.79
CA THR A 92 -1.02 -6.52 3.08
C THR A 92 -1.76 -5.77 4.20
N PRO A 93 -1.45 -6.00 5.50
CA PRO A 93 -1.97 -5.18 6.59
C PRO A 93 -1.76 -3.67 6.36
N LEU A 94 -0.59 -3.27 5.86
CA LEU A 94 -0.31 -1.86 5.50
C LEU A 94 -1.26 -1.35 4.41
N TRP A 95 -1.52 -2.16 3.39
CA TRP A 95 -2.50 -1.78 2.35
C TRP A 95 -3.88 -1.52 2.97
N TYR A 96 -4.33 -2.39 3.91
CA TYR A 96 -5.61 -2.20 4.59
C TYR A 96 -5.64 -0.90 5.41
N ALA A 97 -4.55 -0.56 6.11
CA ALA A 97 -4.44 0.70 6.86
C ALA A 97 -4.56 1.93 5.94
N VAL A 98 -4.02 1.86 4.72
CA VAL A 98 -4.12 2.94 3.72
C VAL A 98 -5.50 2.97 3.06
N ALA A 99 -5.95 1.83 2.53
CA ALA A 99 -7.12 1.78 1.65
C ALA A 99 -8.46 1.84 2.39
N ARG A 100 -8.51 1.25 3.58
CA ARG A 100 -9.73 1.09 4.38
C ARG A 100 -9.67 1.88 5.69
N GLY A 101 -8.54 1.76 6.40
CA GLY A 101 -8.33 2.42 7.69
C GLY A 101 -8.22 3.94 7.58
N GLU A 102 -7.73 4.46 6.46
CA GLU A 102 -7.46 5.91 6.31
C GLU A 102 -6.69 6.49 7.51
N ASN A 103 -5.80 5.67 8.09
CA ASN A 103 -5.21 5.88 9.40
C ASN A 103 -3.73 6.19 9.25
N LEU A 104 -3.39 7.46 9.05
CA LEU A 104 -2.00 7.89 8.85
C LEU A 104 -1.08 7.59 10.05
N PRO A 105 -1.48 7.74 11.34
CA PRO A 105 -0.68 7.29 12.47
C PRO A 105 -0.32 5.80 12.38
N LEU A 106 -1.29 4.93 12.13
CA LEU A 106 -1.08 3.50 12.01
C LEU A 106 -0.21 3.15 10.79
N VAL A 107 -0.41 3.81 9.65
CA VAL A 107 0.46 3.67 8.46
C VAL A 107 1.91 3.95 8.81
N LYS A 108 2.18 5.08 9.50
CA LYS A 108 3.54 5.43 9.92
C LYS A 108 4.13 4.40 10.88
N PHE A 109 3.33 3.90 11.82
CA PHE A 109 3.75 2.87 12.76
C PHE A 109 4.13 1.56 12.04
N LEU A 110 3.29 1.07 11.13
CA LEU A 110 3.58 -0.14 10.35
C LEU A 110 4.86 0.01 9.51
N LEU A 111 5.08 1.18 8.89
CA LEU A 111 6.31 1.48 8.17
C LEU A 111 7.55 1.48 9.08
N GLN A 112 7.44 2.00 10.32
CA GLN A 112 8.51 1.94 11.33
C GLN A 112 8.80 0.50 11.77
N ARG A 113 7.79 -0.39 11.75
CA ARG A 113 7.96 -1.83 12.00
C ARG A 113 8.49 -2.60 10.80
N GLY A 114 8.77 -1.92 9.69
CA GLY A 114 9.40 -2.47 8.49
C GLY A 114 8.44 -2.97 7.40
N ALA A 115 7.17 -2.58 7.45
CA ALA A 115 6.19 -2.99 6.43
C ALA A 115 6.59 -2.51 5.03
N ASN A 116 6.44 -3.40 4.03
CA ASN A 116 6.70 -3.09 2.62
C ASN A 116 5.62 -2.17 2.05
N ALA A 117 6.05 -0.98 1.60
CA ALA A 117 5.15 0.06 1.11
C ALA A 117 4.69 -0.12 -0.34
N SER A 118 5.27 -1.07 -1.10
CA SER A 118 5.14 -1.12 -2.57
C SER A 118 3.69 -1.27 -3.06
N TYR A 119 2.94 -2.26 -2.57
CA TYR A 119 1.53 -2.41 -2.94
C TYR A 119 0.64 -1.29 -2.39
N SER A 120 1.03 -0.69 -1.26
CA SER A 120 0.25 0.37 -0.62
C SER A 120 0.26 1.69 -1.39
N LEU A 121 1.23 1.89 -2.31
CA LEU A 121 1.22 3.04 -3.24
C LEU A 121 -0.05 3.09 -4.09
N TRP A 122 -0.57 1.93 -4.52
CA TRP A 122 -1.81 1.86 -5.31
C TRP A 122 -3.01 2.41 -4.54
N ALA A 123 -3.12 2.08 -3.26
CA ALA A 123 -4.18 2.57 -2.40
C ALA A 123 -4.07 4.10 -2.18
N ALA A 124 -2.85 4.61 -1.94
CA ALA A 124 -2.60 6.03 -1.80
C ALA A 124 -2.93 6.80 -3.10
N VAL A 125 -2.59 6.24 -4.26
CA VAL A 125 -2.94 6.80 -5.57
C VAL A 125 -4.45 6.79 -5.78
N TRP A 126 -5.12 5.68 -5.52
CA TRP A 126 -6.57 5.57 -5.68
C TRP A 126 -7.32 6.66 -4.90
N ARG A 127 -6.84 6.96 -3.70
CA ARG A 127 -7.42 7.99 -2.82
C ARG A 127 -6.95 9.41 -3.13
N ASP A 128 -5.89 9.59 -3.91
CA ASP A 128 -5.14 10.84 -4.10
C ASP A 128 -4.65 11.45 -2.77
N ASP A 129 -4.26 10.56 -1.83
CA ASP A 129 -3.80 10.94 -0.49
C ASP A 129 -2.31 11.25 -0.51
N ASP A 130 -1.98 12.54 -0.58
CA ASP A 130 -0.59 12.99 -0.66
C ASP A 130 0.17 12.82 0.67
N LEU A 131 -0.49 12.88 1.82
CA LEU A 131 0.16 12.69 3.12
C LEU A 131 0.60 11.23 3.30
N VAL A 132 -0.29 10.29 3.01
CA VAL A 132 0.02 8.86 3.04
C VAL A 132 1.07 8.54 1.96
N CYS A 133 0.91 9.04 0.72
CA CYS A 133 1.87 8.81 -0.35
C CYS A 133 3.28 9.27 0.05
N ARG A 134 3.44 10.46 0.67
CA ARG A 134 4.73 10.94 1.19
C ARG A 134 5.31 10.02 2.26
N ALA A 135 4.48 9.48 3.17
CA ALA A 135 4.93 8.55 4.19
C ALA A 135 5.45 7.25 3.55
N LEU A 136 4.71 6.68 2.60
CA LEU A 136 5.11 5.47 1.86
C LEU A 136 6.42 5.68 1.09
N LEU A 137 6.57 6.81 0.37
CA LEU A 137 7.76 7.11 -0.44
C LEU A 137 9.04 7.23 0.40
N LYS A 138 8.95 7.67 1.67
CA LYS A 138 10.10 7.69 2.59
C LYS A 138 10.66 6.31 2.89
N SER A 139 9.86 5.26 2.81
CA SER A 139 10.28 3.86 3.02
C SER A 139 10.88 3.22 1.76
N LYS A 140 11.13 4.00 0.70
CA LYS A 140 11.75 3.58 -0.57
C LYS A 140 11.05 2.36 -1.20
N PRO A 141 9.73 2.44 -1.48
CA PRO A 141 9.00 1.36 -2.11
C PRO A 141 9.50 1.08 -3.53
N GLU A 142 9.14 -0.07 -4.08
CA GLU A 142 9.28 -0.34 -5.51
C GLU A 142 8.29 0.52 -6.30
N LEU A 143 8.78 1.63 -6.86
CA LEU A 143 7.94 2.64 -7.53
C LEU A 143 7.23 2.11 -8.79
N ASN A 144 7.82 1.08 -9.42
CA ASN A 144 7.40 0.54 -10.71
C ASN A 144 6.76 -0.85 -10.60
N LEU A 145 6.39 -1.27 -9.39
CA LEU A 145 5.67 -2.52 -9.18
C LEU A 145 4.41 -2.56 -10.06
N ARG A 146 4.27 -3.61 -10.87
CA ARG A 146 3.13 -3.76 -11.79
C ARG A 146 1.99 -4.50 -11.11
N ALA A 147 0.79 -4.00 -11.32
CA ALA A 147 -0.46 -4.71 -11.07
C ALA A 147 -1.43 -4.37 -12.21
N HIS A 148 -2.22 -5.31 -12.69
CA HIS A 148 -3.14 -5.12 -13.82
C HIS A 148 -2.45 -4.55 -15.08
N ALA A 149 -1.21 -4.97 -15.34
CA ALA A 149 -0.35 -4.46 -16.41
C ALA A 149 -0.01 -2.95 -16.30
N GLU A 150 -0.38 -2.25 -15.23
CA GLU A 150 -0.10 -0.84 -14.98
C GLU A 150 0.97 -0.66 -13.88
N THR A 151 1.51 0.55 -13.77
CA THR A 151 2.35 0.99 -12.65
C THR A 151 1.63 2.08 -11.83
N PRO A 152 2.05 2.39 -10.58
CA PRO A 152 1.41 3.45 -9.80
C PRO A 152 1.35 4.80 -10.51
N ILE A 153 2.41 5.20 -11.23
CA ILE A 153 2.44 6.47 -11.99
C ILE A 153 1.47 6.47 -13.18
N PHE A 154 1.36 5.34 -13.89
CA PHE A 154 0.39 5.16 -14.96
C PHE A 154 -1.04 5.24 -14.41
N TYR A 155 -1.30 4.55 -13.29
CA TYR A 155 -2.59 4.55 -12.62
C TYR A 155 -3.00 5.94 -12.14
N ALA A 156 -2.05 6.71 -11.58
CA ALA A 156 -2.27 8.10 -11.17
C ALA A 156 -2.66 8.99 -12.34
N ALA A 157 -1.97 8.86 -13.49
CA ALA A 157 -2.31 9.60 -14.71
C ALA A 157 -3.71 9.22 -15.23
N ARG A 158 -4.03 7.92 -15.27
CA ARG A 158 -5.32 7.40 -15.74
C ARG A 158 -6.50 7.88 -14.87
N LEU A 159 -6.33 7.93 -13.56
CA LEU A 159 -7.35 8.39 -12.62
C LEU A 159 -7.33 9.91 -12.37
N LYS A 160 -6.41 10.66 -13.00
CA LYS A 160 -6.22 12.11 -12.78
C LYS A 160 -5.93 12.45 -11.31
N ARG A 161 -5.12 11.63 -10.64
CA ARG A 161 -4.73 11.80 -9.24
C ARG A 161 -3.51 12.73 -9.18
N LEU A 162 -3.75 14.03 -9.30
CA LEU A 162 -2.70 15.02 -9.56
C LEU A 162 -1.72 15.20 -8.40
N LYS A 163 -2.18 15.06 -7.14
CA LYS A 163 -1.31 15.19 -5.97
C LYS A 163 -0.32 14.04 -5.88
N THR A 164 -0.81 12.80 -6.00
CA THR A 164 0.03 11.60 -5.94
C THR A 164 0.86 11.45 -7.20
N LEU A 165 0.35 11.83 -8.38
CA LEU A 165 1.12 11.86 -9.63
C LEU A 165 2.33 12.78 -9.53
N ASP A 166 2.17 13.99 -8.99
CA ASP A 166 3.27 14.93 -8.74
C ASP A 166 4.35 14.31 -7.83
N LEU A 167 3.94 13.61 -6.77
CA LEU A 167 4.87 12.94 -5.86
C LEU A 167 5.62 11.79 -6.53
N LEU A 168 4.94 10.98 -7.34
CA LEU A 168 5.56 9.87 -8.07
C LEU A 168 6.54 10.36 -9.13
N ILE A 169 6.24 11.46 -9.84
CA ILE A 169 7.18 12.12 -10.75
C ILE A 169 8.44 12.57 -9.99
N LYS A 170 8.26 13.25 -8.85
CA LYS A 170 9.39 13.71 -8.01
C LYS A 170 10.21 12.56 -7.44
N ALA A 171 9.58 11.42 -7.17
CA ALA A 171 10.25 10.21 -6.69
C ALA A 171 11.00 9.46 -7.78
N GLY A 172 10.81 9.80 -9.07
CA GLY A 172 11.49 9.15 -10.19
C GLY A 172 10.83 7.85 -10.64
N ALA A 173 9.53 7.68 -10.41
CA ALA A 173 8.79 6.54 -10.98
C ALA A 173 8.85 6.58 -12.51
N ASP A 174 9.07 5.43 -13.15
CA ASP A 174 9.29 5.34 -14.59
C ASP A 174 7.99 5.49 -15.40
N PRO A 175 7.79 6.61 -16.11
CA PRO A 175 6.60 6.83 -16.90
C PRO A 175 6.61 6.09 -18.24
N SER A 176 7.73 5.47 -18.64
CA SER A 176 7.88 4.78 -19.95
C SER A 176 7.38 3.34 -19.94
N ILE A 177 7.01 2.81 -18.77
CA ILE A 177 6.49 1.44 -18.66
C ILE A 177 5.08 1.41 -19.25
N VAL A 178 4.89 0.54 -20.25
CA VAL A 178 3.64 0.46 -21.02
C VAL A 178 2.64 -0.52 -20.42
N ASP A 179 1.36 -0.23 -20.65
CA ASP A 179 0.25 -1.17 -20.36
C ASP A 179 0.15 -2.28 -21.44
N SER A 180 -0.87 -3.12 -21.34
CA SER A 180 -1.13 -4.19 -22.32
C SER A 180 -1.46 -3.69 -23.73
N ALA A 181 -1.85 -2.43 -23.88
CA ALA A 181 -2.12 -1.78 -25.17
C ALA A 181 -0.91 -1.00 -25.71
N GLY A 182 0.27 -1.10 -25.08
CA GLY A 182 1.48 -0.41 -25.49
C GLY A 182 1.50 1.09 -25.16
N ARG A 183 0.60 1.58 -24.30
CA ARG A 183 0.51 2.98 -23.90
C ARG A 183 1.29 3.21 -22.61
N ASP A 184 2.03 4.28 -22.52
CA ASP A 184 2.73 4.69 -21.32
C ASP A 184 1.97 5.79 -20.53
N ALA A 185 2.55 6.25 -19.41
CA ALA A 185 1.91 7.25 -18.56
C ALA A 185 1.79 8.62 -19.26
N VAL A 186 2.67 8.94 -20.21
CA VAL A 186 2.60 10.19 -21.01
C VAL A 186 1.42 10.13 -21.98
N ASP A 187 1.25 8.99 -22.68
CA ASP A 187 0.14 8.77 -23.61
C ASP A 187 -1.20 8.89 -22.87
N ILE A 188 -1.29 8.28 -21.69
CA ILE A 188 -2.49 8.38 -20.84
C ILE A 188 -2.73 9.82 -20.36
N ALA A 189 -1.69 10.52 -19.93
CA ALA A 189 -1.82 11.91 -19.48
C ALA A 189 -2.37 12.81 -20.58
N ARG A 190 -1.88 12.64 -21.81
CA ARG A 190 -2.39 13.35 -23.01
C ARG A 190 -3.84 12.98 -23.33
N ALA A 191 -4.15 11.67 -23.39
CA ALA A 191 -5.49 11.17 -23.66
C ALA A 191 -6.52 11.63 -22.61
N ARG A 192 -6.10 11.71 -21.34
CA ARG A 192 -6.93 12.20 -20.23
C ARG A 192 -6.98 13.72 -20.13
N ARG A 193 -6.25 14.45 -20.98
CA ARG A 193 -6.16 15.93 -21.00
C ARG A 193 -5.70 16.48 -19.63
N LEU A 194 -4.63 15.91 -19.08
CA LEU A 194 -4.01 16.46 -17.89
C LEU A 194 -3.38 17.82 -18.16
N PRO A 195 -3.13 18.65 -17.14
CA PRO A 195 -2.46 19.93 -17.30
C PRO A 195 -1.15 19.78 -18.08
N LYS A 196 -0.89 20.71 -19.01
CA LYS A 196 0.30 20.67 -19.88
C LYS A 196 1.59 20.56 -19.08
N GLU A 197 1.69 21.26 -17.97
CA GLU A 197 2.84 21.19 -17.06
C GLU A 197 3.12 19.76 -16.55
N ILE A 198 2.09 19.00 -16.22
CA ILE A 198 2.23 17.61 -15.78
C ILE A 198 2.71 16.74 -16.94
N VAL A 199 2.15 16.92 -18.14
CA VAL A 199 2.58 16.19 -19.33
C VAL A 199 4.05 16.47 -19.64
N ASP A 200 4.45 17.75 -19.67
CA ASP A 200 5.84 18.17 -19.93
C ASP A 200 6.82 17.54 -18.91
N ARG A 201 6.43 17.47 -17.64
CA ARG A 201 7.25 16.85 -16.58
C ARG A 201 7.37 15.33 -16.72
N LEU A 202 6.29 14.64 -17.11
CA LEU A 202 6.33 13.20 -17.41
C LEU A 202 7.26 12.92 -18.60
N GLU A 203 7.19 13.72 -19.66
CA GLU A 203 8.08 13.62 -20.83
C GLU A 203 9.54 13.86 -20.47
N HIS A 204 9.80 14.90 -19.68
CA HIS A 204 11.15 15.20 -19.21
C HIS A 204 11.74 14.02 -18.40
N LEU A 205 10.96 13.48 -17.48
CA LEU A 205 11.37 12.31 -16.67
C LEU A 205 11.63 11.08 -17.54
N LYS A 206 10.74 10.79 -18.49
CA LYS A 206 10.90 9.70 -19.47
C LYS A 206 12.22 9.81 -20.22
N ASN A 207 12.49 11.00 -20.81
CA ASN A 207 13.69 11.26 -21.59
C ASN A 207 14.97 11.16 -20.73
N SER A 208 14.93 11.67 -19.51
CA SER A 208 16.05 11.59 -18.56
C SER A 208 16.41 10.15 -18.20
N LEU A 209 15.42 9.30 -17.92
CA LEU A 209 15.63 7.90 -17.61
C LEU A 209 16.14 7.11 -18.82
N GLN A 210 15.66 7.41 -20.02
CA GLN A 210 16.17 6.79 -21.26
C GLN A 210 17.63 7.14 -21.52
N ALA A 211 18.01 8.42 -21.39
CA ALA A 211 19.39 8.85 -21.53
C ALA A 211 20.33 8.17 -20.55
N SER A 212 19.90 8.02 -19.29
CA SER A 212 20.67 7.31 -18.25
C SER A 212 20.88 5.84 -18.58
N ARG A 213 19.86 5.16 -19.11
CA ARG A 213 19.96 3.74 -19.54
C ARG A 213 20.92 3.56 -20.71
N THR A 214 20.88 4.44 -21.70
CA THR A 214 21.77 4.40 -22.87
C THR A 214 23.23 4.59 -22.44
N CYS A 215 23.51 5.53 -21.55
CA CYS A 215 24.84 5.78 -21.03
C CYS A 215 25.41 4.56 -20.30
N LEU A 216 24.62 3.89 -19.48
CA LEU A 216 25.04 2.68 -18.75
C LEU A 216 25.34 1.51 -19.70
N GLN A 217 24.54 1.32 -20.75
CA GLN A 217 24.74 0.27 -21.76
C GLN A 217 26.04 0.51 -22.57
N THR A 218 26.30 1.75 -22.95
CA THR A 218 27.53 2.11 -23.67
C THR A 218 28.78 1.86 -22.82
N SER A 219 28.73 2.23 -21.55
CA SER A 219 29.84 2.02 -20.61
C SER A 219 30.10 0.53 -20.30
N ALA A 220 29.06 -0.30 -20.30
CA ALA A 220 29.16 -1.75 -20.09
C ALA A 220 29.81 -2.45 -21.33
N ASN A 221 29.49 -1.98 -22.54
CA ASN A 221 30.06 -2.53 -23.79
C ASN A 221 31.52 -2.13 -24.04
N GLN A 222 31.99 -1.02 -23.44
CA GLN A 222 33.41 -0.60 -23.54
C GLN A 222 34.32 -1.32 -22.56
N ARG A 223 33.79 -2.10 -21.61
CA ARG A 223 34.57 -2.87 -20.63
C ARG A 223 34.71 -4.36 -20.99
N LYS A 224 34.16 -4.79 -22.13
CA LYS A 224 34.36 -6.12 -22.74
C LYS A 224 35.37 -6.05 -23.88
#